data_14402cbaa46c7491e234e7719c1a8ac0
#
_entry.id   14402cbaa46c7491e234e7719c1a8ac0
#
_cell.length_a   1.000
_cell.length_b   1.000
_cell.length_c   1.000
_cell.angle_alpha   90.00
_cell.angle_beta   90.00
_cell.angle_gamma   90.00
#
_symmetry.space_group_name_H-M   'P 1'
#
loop_
_entity.id
_entity.type
_entity.pdbx_description
1 polymer ?
#
loop_
_entity_poly.entity_id
_entity_poly.type
_entity_poly.pdbx_seq_one_letter_code
_entity_poly.pdbx_strand_id
1 'polypeptide(L)'
;MDNKIYDVVILGAGPAGLAAGLYAGRSRLSVLILEKGIDGGQIAVTHDIENYPGQSKVDGMTGQELVAPMTEQCKKFGCERVSDTITACDFSGPVKKFVGSKGEYLGKTVIVCTGAMTRSIGCKNEAK
;
A
#
# COMPACT_ATOMS: atom_id res chain seq x y z
N MET A 1 6.98 21.43 13.62
CA MET A 1 6.32 20.67 12.54
C MET A 1 5.04 20.13 13.14
N ASP A 2 3.91 20.55 12.61
CA ASP A 2 2.62 20.01 13.04
C ASP A 2 2.57 18.54 12.64
N ASN A 3 2.77 17.67 13.61
CA ASN A 3 2.65 16.22 13.40
C ASN A 3 1.17 15.88 13.23
N LYS A 4 0.69 15.89 12.00
CA LYS A 4 -0.68 15.48 11.66
C LYS A 4 -0.93 14.06 12.17
N ILE A 5 -1.99 13.87 12.95
CA ILE A 5 -2.43 12.54 13.37
C ILE A 5 -3.53 12.10 12.42
N TYR A 6 -3.27 11.03 11.67
CA TYR A 6 -4.25 10.43 10.76
C TYR A 6 -5.22 9.53 11.52
N ASP A 7 -6.45 9.43 11.04
CA ASP A 7 -7.40 8.47 11.60
C ASP A 7 -6.94 7.04 11.29
N VAL A 8 -6.42 6.82 10.08
CA VAL A 8 -5.93 5.51 9.64
C VAL A 8 -4.59 5.67 8.93
N VAL A 9 -3.59 4.90 9.36
CA VAL A 9 -2.33 4.70 8.65
C VAL A 9 -2.33 3.29 8.05
N ILE A 10 -2.04 3.19 6.77
CA ILE A 10 -2.00 1.93 6.04
C ILE A 10 -0.55 1.64 5.64
N LEU A 11 -0.04 0.49 6.03
CA LEU A 11 1.30 0.04 5.66
C LEU A 11 1.22 -0.85 4.42
N GLY A 12 1.65 -0.31 3.29
CA GLY A 12 1.67 -0.96 2.00
C GLY A 12 0.58 -0.47 1.04
N ALA A 13 0.95 -0.24 -0.22
CA ALA A 13 0.08 0.18 -1.32
C ALA A 13 -0.11 -0.93 -2.37
N GLY A 14 -0.10 -2.18 -1.95
CA GLY A 14 -0.61 -3.30 -2.76
C GLY A 14 -2.13 -3.24 -2.85
N PRO A 15 -2.79 -4.18 -3.55
CA PRO A 15 -4.25 -4.21 -3.71
C PRO A 15 -5.00 -4.15 -2.37
N ALA A 16 -4.49 -4.83 -1.35
CA ALA A 16 -5.10 -4.83 -0.02
C ALA A 16 -5.06 -3.43 0.62
N GLY A 17 -3.91 -2.75 0.57
CA GLY A 17 -3.75 -1.41 1.13
C GLY A 17 -4.55 -0.36 0.37
N LEU A 18 -4.58 -0.44 -0.97
CA LEU A 18 -5.38 0.45 -1.80
C LEU A 18 -6.88 0.24 -1.58
N ALA A 19 -7.34 -1.01 -1.47
CA ALA A 19 -8.74 -1.31 -1.12
C ALA A 19 -9.12 -0.75 0.25
N ALA A 20 -8.27 -0.95 1.26
CA ALA A 20 -8.48 -0.39 2.60
C ALA A 20 -8.53 1.14 2.57
N GLY A 21 -7.58 1.77 1.84
CA GLY A 21 -7.52 3.21 1.67
C GLY A 21 -8.77 3.78 1.02
N LEU A 22 -9.23 3.16 -0.07
CA LEU A 22 -10.45 3.56 -0.75
C LEU A 22 -11.65 3.61 0.20
N TYR A 23 -11.88 2.55 0.97
CA TYR A 23 -13.05 2.49 1.87
C TYR A 23 -12.91 3.41 3.08
N ALA A 24 -11.72 3.53 3.65
CA ALA A 24 -11.46 4.49 4.73
C ALA A 24 -11.65 5.94 4.26
N GLY A 25 -11.15 6.29 3.06
CA GLY A 25 -11.34 7.59 2.45
C GLY A 25 -12.82 7.89 2.14
N ARG A 26 -13.57 6.93 1.61
CA ARG A 26 -15.02 7.05 1.41
C ARG A 26 -15.79 7.28 2.72
N SER A 27 -15.28 6.76 3.82
CA SER A 27 -15.83 7.01 5.17
C SER A 27 -15.43 8.37 5.74
N ARG A 28 -14.76 9.22 4.94
CA ARG A 28 -14.30 10.56 5.31
C ARG A 28 -13.26 10.57 6.45
N LEU A 29 -12.53 9.48 6.61
CA LEU A 29 -11.40 9.41 7.52
C LEU A 29 -10.17 10.05 6.86
N SER A 30 -9.31 10.65 7.67
CA SER A 30 -7.98 11.06 7.20
C SER A 30 -7.09 9.83 7.09
N VAL A 31 -6.63 9.54 5.87
CA VAL A 31 -5.90 8.31 5.54
C VAL A 31 -4.51 8.64 5.03
N LEU A 32 -3.51 7.96 5.59
CA LEU A 32 -2.14 7.96 5.09
C LEU A 32 -1.76 6.54 4.64
N ILE A 33 -1.31 6.40 3.41
CA ILE A 33 -0.74 5.16 2.88
C ILE A 33 0.78 5.31 2.80
N LEU A 34 1.50 4.44 3.48
CA LEU A 34 2.96 4.39 3.48
C LEU A 34 3.44 3.22 2.63
N GLU A 35 4.19 3.50 1.57
CA GLU A 35 4.71 2.48 0.65
C GLU A 35 6.18 2.76 0.35
N LYS A 36 7.01 1.73 0.44
CA LYS A 36 8.46 1.84 0.14
C LYS A 36 8.78 1.82 -1.36
N GLY A 37 7.93 1.19 -2.15
CA GLY A 37 8.13 0.97 -3.59
C GLY A 37 7.07 1.63 -4.44
N ILE A 38 6.69 0.93 -5.50
CA ILE A 38 5.60 1.30 -6.40
C ILE A 38 4.27 0.76 -5.87
N ASP A 39 3.19 1.44 -6.22
CA ASP A 39 1.85 0.95 -5.90
C ASP A 39 1.55 -0.34 -6.65
N GLY A 40 0.80 -1.25 -6.00
CA GLY A 40 0.38 -2.52 -6.58
C GLY A 40 1.11 -3.75 -6.05
N GLY A 41 2.24 -3.58 -5.36
CA GLY A 41 2.97 -4.72 -4.77
C GLY A 41 3.31 -5.79 -5.81
N GLN A 42 3.08 -7.06 -5.47
CA GLN A 42 3.38 -8.20 -6.36
C GLN A 42 2.57 -8.20 -7.66
N ILE A 43 1.37 -7.62 -7.66
CA ILE A 43 0.54 -7.53 -8.86
C ILE A 43 1.18 -6.57 -9.88
N ALA A 44 1.80 -5.48 -9.44
CA ALA A 44 2.40 -4.49 -10.34
C ALA A 44 3.51 -5.05 -11.22
N VAL A 45 4.14 -6.16 -10.83
CA VAL A 45 5.20 -6.83 -11.60
C VAL A 45 4.68 -8.00 -12.46
N THR A 46 3.39 -8.27 -12.44
CA THR A 46 2.75 -9.30 -13.26
C THR A 46 2.48 -8.75 -14.66
N HIS A 47 2.89 -9.49 -15.70
CA HIS A 47 2.76 -9.02 -17.07
C HIS A 47 1.34 -9.20 -17.62
N ASP A 48 0.74 -10.37 -17.44
CA ASP A 48 -0.57 -10.70 -17.98
C ASP A 48 -1.52 -11.16 -16.88
N ILE A 49 -2.63 -10.43 -16.73
CA ILE A 49 -3.71 -10.77 -15.81
C ILE A 49 -4.97 -10.98 -16.64
N GLU A 50 -5.43 -12.22 -16.73
CA GLU A 50 -6.61 -12.64 -17.49
C GLU A 50 -7.76 -13.11 -16.58
N ASN A 51 -7.47 -13.34 -15.32
CA ASN A 51 -8.35 -14.00 -14.35
C ASN A 51 -8.86 -13.08 -13.24
N TYR A 52 -8.86 -11.76 -13.49
CA TYR A 52 -9.45 -10.79 -12.56
C TYR A 52 -10.85 -10.42 -13.04
N PRO A 53 -11.93 -10.85 -12.37
CA PRO A 53 -13.31 -10.53 -12.77
C PRO A 53 -13.54 -9.02 -12.73
N GLY A 54 -14.24 -8.49 -13.71
CA GLY A 54 -14.54 -7.06 -13.81
C GLY A 54 -13.46 -6.21 -14.49
N GLN A 55 -12.35 -6.79 -14.93
CA GLN A 55 -11.41 -6.08 -15.80
C GLN A 55 -12.04 -5.79 -17.17
N SER A 56 -11.65 -4.66 -17.79
CA SER A 56 -12.22 -4.23 -19.06
C SER A 56 -11.59 -4.88 -20.31
N LYS A 57 -10.39 -5.46 -20.18
CA LYS A 57 -9.66 -6.09 -21.28
C LYS A 57 -9.79 -7.60 -21.18
N VAL A 58 -10.47 -8.20 -22.15
CA VAL A 58 -10.69 -9.66 -22.23
C VAL A 58 -9.38 -10.41 -22.53
N ASP A 59 -8.51 -9.79 -23.33
CA ASP A 59 -7.22 -10.37 -23.75
C ASP A 59 -6.10 -10.17 -22.69
N GLY A 60 -6.48 -9.81 -21.47
CA GLY A 60 -5.54 -9.58 -20.40
C GLY A 60 -5.07 -8.12 -20.26
N MET A 61 -4.53 -7.81 -19.12
CA MET A 61 -3.94 -6.51 -18.79
C MET A 61 -2.71 -6.69 -17.92
N THR A 62 -1.83 -5.70 -17.92
CA THR A 62 -0.70 -5.69 -17.01
C THR A 62 -1.14 -5.41 -15.58
N GLY A 63 -0.34 -5.83 -14.59
CA GLY A 63 -0.62 -5.52 -13.20
C GLY A 63 -0.68 -4.03 -12.91
N GLN A 64 0.15 -3.23 -13.58
CA GLN A 64 0.11 -1.77 -13.46
C GLN A 64 -1.18 -1.16 -14.00
N GLU A 65 -1.68 -1.65 -15.14
CA GLU A 65 -2.97 -1.21 -15.70
C GLU A 65 -4.13 -1.54 -14.76
N LEU A 66 -4.05 -2.65 -14.02
CA LEU A 66 -5.05 -3.01 -13.02
C LEU A 66 -4.98 -2.11 -11.78
N VAL A 67 -3.77 -1.78 -11.32
CA VAL A 67 -3.55 -1.03 -10.06
C VAL A 67 -3.75 0.48 -10.24
N ALA A 68 -3.42 1.04 -11.41
CA ALA A 68 -3.51 2.48 -11.62
C ALA A 68 -4.89 3.08 -11.26
N PRO A 69 -6.03 2.49 -11.67
CA PRO A 69 -7.34 2.97 -11.25
C PRO A 69 -7.56 2.89 -9.73
N MET A 70 -7.00 1.89 -9.05
CA MET A 70 -7.13 1.75 -7.60
C MET A 70 -6.42 2.90 -6.86
N THR A 71 -5.23 3.28 -7.32
CA THR A 71 -4.49 4.44 -6.80
C THR A 71 -5.27 5.74 -7.02
N GLU A 72 -5.82 5.93 -8.21
CA GLU A 72 -6.61 7.14 -8.53
C GLU A 72 -7.91 7.21 -7.69
N GLN A 73 -8.54 6.08 -7.43
CA GLN A 73 -9.70 6.02 -6.52
C GLN A 73 -9.32 6.47 -5.10
N CYS A 74 -8.19 6.02 -4.56
CA CYS A 74 -7.70 6.48 -3.26
C CYS A 74 -7.47 7.98 -3.24
N LYS A 75 -6.80 8.54 -4.25
CA LYS A 75 -6.58 9.99 -4.39
C LYS A 75 -7.89 10.76 -4.44
N LYS A 76 -8.86 10.29 -5.23
CA LYS A 76 -10.19 10.92 -5.36
C LYS A 76 -10.88 11.06 -4.01
N PHE A 77 -10.70 10.12 -3.11
CA PHE A 77 -11.29 10.15 -1.76
C PHE A 77 -10.35 10.71 -0.68
N GLY A 78 -9.30 11.43 -1.09
CA GLY A 78 -8.45 12.21 -0.19
C GLY A 78 -7.41 11.43 0.58
N CYS A 79 -7.09 10.18 0.17
CA CYS A 79 -6.00 9.46 0.77
C CYS A 79 -4.66 10.11 0.41
N GLU A 80 -3.85 10.38 1.41
CA GLU A 80 -2.46 10.81 1.21
C GLU A 80 -1.56 9.58 1.06
N ARG A 81 -0.60 9.65 0.15
CA ARG A 81 0.37 8.59 -0.07
C ARG A 81 1.78 9.13 0.06
N VAL A 82 2.60 8.49 0.87
CA VAL A 82 4.01 8.86 1.07
C VAL A 82 4.91 7.66 0.73
N SER A 83 5.93 7.93 -0.08
CA SER A 83 7.00 6.98 -0.36
C SER A 83 8.04 7.03 0.75
N ASP A 84 7.99 6.04 1.64
CA ASP A 84 8.96 5.88 2.71
C ASP A 84 9.10 4.42 3.12
N THR A 85 10.29 4.07 3.61
CA THR A 85 10.55 2.76 4.20
C THR A 85 10.40 2.85 5.71
N ILE A 86 9.37 2.21 6.25
CA ILE A 86 9.12 2.18 7.68
C ILE A 86 10.02 1.14 8.33
N THR A 87 10.81 1.58 9.29
CA THR A 87 11.83 0.78 9.97
C THR A 87 11.43 0.39 11.40
N ALA A 88 10.54 1.15 12.02
CA ALA A 88 10.03 0.85 13.36
C ALA A 88 8.61 1.34 13.54
N CYS A 89 7.86 0.66 14.39
CA CYS A 89 6.51 1.04 14.78
C CYS A 89 6.36 0.92 16.30
N ASP A 90 5.63 1.86 16.88
CA ASP A 90 5.18 1.79 18.27
C ASP A 90 3.66 1.84 18.30
N PHE A 91 3.05 0.77 18.78
CA PHE A 91 1.59 0.61 18.87
C PHE A 91 1.08 0.59 20.32
N SER A 92 1.95 0.87 21.29
CA SER A 92 1.62 0.77 22.73
C SER A 92 0.63 1.83 23.21
N GLY A 93 0.66 3.03 22.60
CA GLY A 93 -0.18 4.15 23.01
C GLY A 93 -1.47 4.31 22.19
N PRO A 94 -2.33 5.27 22.56
CA PRO A 94 -3.54 5.61 21.79
C PRO A 94 -3.22 6.18 20.40
N VAL A 95 -2.08 6.85 20.27
CA VAL A 95 -1.53 7.31 18.99
C VAL A 95 -0.40 6.37 18.59
N LYS A 96 -0.55 5.74 17.44
CA LYS A 96 0.45 4.83 16.87
C LYS A 96 1.52 5.65 16.16
N LYS A 97 2.78 5.27 16.34
CA LYS A 97 3.93 5.95 15.75
C LYS A 97 4.61 5.05 14.73
N PHE A 98 4.96 5.63 13.60
CA PHE A 98 5.66 4.96 12.52
C PHE A 98 6.93 5.75 12.20
N VAL A 99 8.09 5.10 12.29
CA VAL A 99 9.38 5.70 12.01
C VAL A 99 9.85 5.25 10.64
N GLY A 100 9.97 6.18 9.75
CA GLY A 100 10.47 5.96 8.39
C GLY A 100 11.86 6.54 8.18
N SER A 101 12.45 6.23 7.03
CA SER A 101 13.75 6.79 6.64
C SER A 101 13.71 8.28 6.34
N LYS A 102 12.52 8.82 6.02
CA LYS A 102 12.32 10.23 5.66
C LYS A 102 11.62 11.04 6.76
N GLY A 103 11.01 10.39 7.74
CA GLY A 103 10.30 11.08 8.82
C GLY A 103 9.51 10.16 9.72
N GLU A 104 8.73 10.78 10.60
CA GLU A 104 7.84 10.09 11.51
C GLU A 104 6.39 10.40 11.17
N TYR A 105 5.53 9.42 11.35
CA TYR A 105 4.10 9.51 11.04
C TYR A 105 3.29 9.04 12.24
N LEU A 106 2.13 9.66 12.42
CA LEU A 106 1.24 9.38 13.56
C LEU A 106 -0.15 8.98 13.08
N GLY A 107 -0.75 7.99 13.72
CA GLY A 107 -2.10 7.55 13.43
C GLY A 107 -2.84 7.03 14.65
N LYS A 108 -4.17 7.15 14.64
CA LYS A 108 -5.03 6.57 15.69
C LYS A 108 -5.14 5.06 15.53
N THR A 109 -5.23 4.60 14.28
CA THR A 109 -5.34 3.18 13.92
C THR A 109 -4.36 2.82 12.81
N VAL A 110 -4.09 1.53 12.65
CA VAL A 110 -3.23 0.99 11.60
C VAL A 110 -3.88 -0.19 10.91
N ILE A 111 -3.71 -0.26 9.59
CA ILE A 111 -4.01 -1.45 8.79
C ILE A 111 -2.70 -1.93 8.17
N VAL A 112 -2.31 -3.16 8.49
CA VAL A 112 -1.05 -3.75 8.02
C VAL A 112 -1.32 -4.54 6.73
N CYS A 113 -0.79 -4.03 5.61
CA CYS A 113 -0.95 -4.59 4.27
C CYS A 113 0.42 -4.77 3.57
N THR A 114 1.41 -5.23 4.33
CA THR A 114 2.82 -5.26 3.89
C THR A 114 3.13 -6.33 2.83
N GLY A 115 2.17 -7.22 2.56
CA GLY A 115 2.30 -8.24 1.53
C GLY A 115 3.36 -9.30 1.85
N ALA A 116 3.90 -9.89 0.79
CA ALA A 116 4.93 -10.91 0.88
C ALA A 116 6.03 -10.65 -0.14
N MET A 117 7.21 -11.17 0.13
CA MET A 117 8.33 -11.18 -0.80
C MET A 117 8.79 -12.62 -1.02
N THR A 118 9.31 -12.89 -2.21
CA THR A 118 9.96 -14.17 -2.47
C THR A 118 11.16 -14.35 -1.54
N ARG A 119 11.29 -15.54 -0.99
CA ARG A 119 12.44 -15.93 -0.16
C ARG A 119 13.31 -16.90 -0.94
N SER A 120 14.60 -16.56 -1.08
CA SER A 120 15.59 -17.47 -1.65
C SER A 120 15.69 -18.73 -0.80
N ILE A 121 15.71 -19.86 -1.45
CA ILE A 121 15.98 -21.16 -0.83
C ILE A 121 17.49 -21.49 -0.83
N GLY A 122 18.30 -20.69 -1.51
CA GLY A 122 19.76 -20.80 -1.55
C GLY A 122 20.30 -21.95 -2.42
N CYS A 123 19.50 -22.45 -3.35
CA CYS A 123 19.96 -23.52 -4.23
C CYS A 123 20.85 -22.98 -5.37
N LYS A 124 21.69 -23.87 -5.93
CA LYS A 124 22.58 -23.53 -7.04
C LYS A 124 21.76 -23.05 -8.25
N ASN A 125 22.14 -21.88 -8.80
CA ASN A 125 21.49 -21.22 -9.95
C ASN A 125 20.13 -20.57 -9.68
N GLU A 126 19.73 -20.38 -8.43
CA GLU A 126 18.48 -19.68 -8.10
C GLU A 126 18.40 -18.24 -8.63
N ALA A 127 19.55 -17.57 -8.75
CA ALA A 127 19.62 -16.15 -9.18
C ALA A 127 19.85 -15.99 -10.70
N LYS A 128 19.55 -17.00 -11.51
CA LYS A 128 19.70 -16.94 -12.98
C LYS A 128 18.41 -16.60 -13.67
#